data_707bcb888def1173c543d893077d5bff
#
_entry.id   707bcb888def1173c543d893077d5bff
#
_cell.length_a   1.000
_cell.length_b   1.000
_cell.length_c   1.000
_cell.angle_alpha   90.00
_cell.angle_beta   90.00
_cell.angle_gamma   90.00
#
_symmetry.space_group_name_H-M   'P 1'
#
loop_
_entity.id
_entity.type
_entity.pdbx_description
1 polymer ?
#
loop_
_entity_poly.entity_id
_entity_poly.type
_entity_poly.pdbx_seq_one_letter_code
_entity_poly.pdbx_strand_id
1 'polypeptide(L)'
;AATSDIRFPLMKDTNTFRLIIQADANNTSSSVPSDEFEFSITDNNALLAYNNTAVTEELPLTYSPYYLGDGDIHDPEGNVVLTTTCAELNTNRLIYGTHPRLTIRHKTTGKVWLNVDLIEYIMLMPTEGSLDKMLDREHPQQEYLDREDEYVIVFFFTQSSNGNMINVRITINGWTVRINNI
;
A
#
# COMPACT_ATOMS: atom_id res chain seq x y z
N ALA A 1 42.78 29.20 4.21
CA ALA A 1 41.62 28.73 4.94
C ALA A 1 41.29 27.33 4.41
N ALA A 2 41.23 26.32 5.31
CA ALA A 2 40.82 24.98 4.93
C ALA A 2 39.27 24.99 4.83
N THR A 3 38.76 24.72 3.65
CA THR A 3 37.32 24.43 3.45
C THR A 3 37.07 22.98 3.86
N SER A 4 36.23 22.76 4.86
CA SER A 4 35.74 21.42 5.19
C SER A 4 34.39 21.22 4.58
N ASP A 5 34.26 20.21 3.72
CA ASP A 5 32.96 19.78 3.21
C ASP A 5 32.24 18.96 4.28
N ILE A 6 31.07 19.44 4.72
CA ILE A 6 30.21 18.70 5.62
C ILE A 6 29.10 18.07 4.77
N ARG A 7 28.99 16.74 4.81
CA ARG A 7 27.90 15.99 4.13
C ARG A 7 26.87 15.57 5.16
N PHE A 8 25.63 15.95 4.92
CA PHE A 8 24.48 15.50 5.69
C PHE A 8 23.72 14.46 4.86
N PRO A 9 23.76 13.18 5.20
CA PRO A 9 22.90 12.20 4.57
C PRO A 9 21.45 12.49 5.00
N LEU A 10 20.60 12.79 4.04
CA LEU A 10 19.15 12.89 4.29
C LEU A 10 18.53 11.53 4.07
N MET A 11 17.60 11.17 4.95
CA MET A 11 16.78 9.97 4.86
C MET A 11 15.33 10.39 4.78
N LYS A 12 14.53 9.68 3.98
CA LYS A 12 13.10 9.99 3.89
C LYS A 12 12.39 9.55 5.17
N ASP A 13 11.40 10.32 5.58
CA ASP A 13 10.62 10.08 6.79
C ASP A 13 9.17 9.68 6.51
N THR A 14 8.74 9.73 5.26
CA THR A 14 7.34 9.46 4.87
C THR A 14 7.24 8.61 3.61
N ASN A 15 6.15 7.88 3.49
CA ASN A 15 5.74 7.20 2.26
C ASN A 15 4.35 7.68 1.85
N THR A 16 4.10 7.74 0.55
CA THR A 16 2.78 8.03 -0.03
C THR A 16 2.17 6.77 -0.61
N PHE A 17 0.89 6.57 -0.34
CA PHE A 17 0.12 5.44 -0.88
C PHE A 17 -1.05 5.95 -1.69
N ARG A 18 -1.21 5.40 -2.90
CA ARG A 18 -2.43 5.46 -3.68
C ARG A 18 -3.01 4.06 -3.76
N LEU A 19 -4.12 3.85 -3.07
CA LEU A 19 -4.79 2.57 -2.95
C LEU A 19 -6.05 2.61 -3.81
N ILE A 20 -6.17 1.68 -4.74
CA ILE A 20 -7.31 1.60 -5.65
C ILE A 20 -7.97 0.25 -5.45
N ILE A 21 -9.29 0.24 -5.28
CA ILE A 21 -10.10 -0.98 -5.34
C ILE A 21 -11.01 -0.93 -6.56
N GLN A 22 -11.06 -2.05 -7.28
CA GLN A 22 -11.93 -2.21 -8.44
C GLN A 22 -12.43 -3.64 -8.57
N ALA A 23 -13.52 -3.84 -9.30
CA ALA A 23 -13.95 -5.16 -9.68
C ALA A 23 -12.98 -5.80 -10.68
N ASP A 24 -12.78 -7.11 -10.60
CA ASP A 24 -12.01 -7.85 -11.60
C ASP A 24 -12.80 -7.93 -12.93
N ALA A 25 -12.07 -7.97 -14.05
CA ALA A 25 -12.63 -7.93 -15.40
C ALA A 25 -13.67 -9.03 -15.69
N ASN A 26 -13.63 -10.13 -14.93
CA ASN A 26 -14.60 -11.22 -15.04
C ASN A 26 -15.89 -10.94 -14.24
N ASN A 27 -15.97 -9.85 -13.49
CA ASN A 27 -17.13 -9.45 -12.68
C ASN A 27 -17.43 -7.96 -12.90
N THR A 28 -17.80 -7.62 -14.13
CA THR A 28 -17.97 -6.24 -14.62
C THR A 28 -19.19 -5.51 -14.10
N SER A 29 -19.99 -6.10 -13.22
CA SER A 29 -21.25 -5.53 -12.72
C SER A 29 -21.17 -4.89 -11.34
N SER A 30 -20.02 -4.84 -10.71
CA SER A 30 -19.86 -4.36 -9.34
C SER A 30 -19.02 -3.08 -9.29
N SER A 31 -19.69 -1.93 -9.39
CA SER A 31 -19.07 -0.66 -8.98
C SER A 31 -18.68 -0.71 -7.50
N VAL A 32 -17.59 -0.03 -7.17
CA VAL A 32 -17.06 0.11 -5.80
C VAL A 32 -16.90 1.60 -5.48
N PRO A 33 -18.02 2.30 -5.20
CA PRO A 33 -18.00 3.74 -4.95
C PRO A 33 -17.31 4.09 -3.62
N SER A 34 -16.64 5.22 -3.59
CA SER A 34 -15.76 5.61 -2.48
C SER A 34 -16.49 5.90 -1.16
N ASP A 35 -17.75 6.28 -1.23
CA ASP A 35 -18.58 6.53 -0.05
C ASP A 35 -18.90 5.26 0.75
N GLU A 36 -18.77 4.09 0.14
CA GLU A 36 -19.01 2.79 0.78
C GLU A 36 -17.76 2.22 1.49
N PHE A 37 -16.56 2.80 1.31
CA PHE A 37 -15.34 2.20 1.81
C PHE A 37 -14.56 3.09 2.78
N GLU A 38 -13.88 2.43 3.69
CA GLU A 38 -12.95 2.99 4.65
C GLU A 38 -11.58 2.30 4.49
N PHE A 39 -10.53 3.09 4.45
CA PHE A 39 -9.14 2.64 4.35
C PHE A 39 -8.37 3.10 5.58
N SER A 40 -7.52 2.24 6.09
CA SER A 40 -6.58 2.59 7.14
C SER A 40 -5.30 1.79 7.04
N ILE A 41 -4.18 2.40 7.44
CA ILE A 41 -2.93 1.71 7.71
C ILE A 41 -2.62 1.93 9.19
N THR A 42 -2.40 0.86 9.95
CA THR A 42 -1.97 0.94 11.36
C THR A 42 -0.57 0.35 11.48
N ASP A 43 0.34 1.10 12.07
CA ASP A 43 1.74 0.71 12.29
C ASP A 43 2.23 1.18 13.66
N ASN A 44 3.33 0.60 14.15
CA ASN A 44 4.01 0.98 15.39
C ASN A 44 5.15 1.97 15.14
N ASN A 45 4.99 2.89 14.18
CA ASN A 45 5.98 3.87 13.75
C ASN A 45 5.61 5.32 14.06
N ALA A 46 4.78 5.54 15.10
CA ALA A 46 4.38 6.89 15.50
C ALA A 46 5.56 7.77 15.91
N LEU A 47 6.63 7.18 16.39
CA LEU A 47 7.85 7.86 16.80
C LEU A 47 9.08 7.19 16.20
N LEU A 48 9.90 7.97 15.52
CA LEU A 48 11.20 7.56 15.01
C LEU A 48 12.31 8.14 15.89
N ALA A 49 13.37 7.37 16.10
CA ALA A 49 14.56 7.85 16.75
C ALA A 49 15.33 8.84 15.84
N TYR A 50 16.30 9.55 16.39
CA TYR A 50 17.07 10.55 15.64
C TYR A 50 17.83 9.98 14.42
N ASN A 51 18.03 8.68 14.38
CA ASN A 51 18.64 7.94 13.27
C ASN A 51 17.59 7.27 12.37
N ASN A 52 16.32 7.67 12.46
CA ASN A 52 15.17 7.17 11.70
C ASN A 52 14.91 5.67 11.86
N THR A 53 15.32 5.08 12.98
CA THR A 53 14.88 3.72 13.36
C THR A 53 13.63 3.79 14.22
N ALA A 54 12.86 2.70 14.26
CA ALA A 54 11.76 2.59 15.21
C ALA A 54 12.27 2.69 16.65
N VAL A 55 11.55 3.40 17.50
CA VAL A 55 11.79 3.31 18.95
C VAL A 55 11.27 1.98 19.48
N THR A 56 11.86 1.51 20.57
CA THR A 56 11.51 0.22 21.18
C THR A 56 10.12 0.21 21.83
N GLU A 57 9.54 1.38 22.06
CA GLU A 57 8.17 1.50 22.58
C GLU A 57 7.19 1.35 21.41
N GLU A 58 6.29 0.39 21.53
CA GLU A 58 5.21 0.22 20.55
C GLU A 58 4.20 1.36 20.70
N LEU A 59 4.28 2.31 19.78
CA LEU A 59 3.34 3.42 19.70
C LEU A 59 2.53 3.27 18.41
N PRO A 60 1.35 2.64 18.49
CA PRO A 60 0.52 2.45 17.32
C PRO A 60 -0.03 3.78 16.82
N LEU A 61 0.03 3.98 15.51
CA LEU A 61 -0.57 5.10 14.80
C LEU A 61 -1.41 4.57 13.66
N THR A 62 -2.63 5.11 13.52
CA THR A 62 -3.52 4.79 12.41
C THR A 62 -3.55 5.96 11.44
N TYR A 63 -3.15 5.68 10.22
CA TYR A 63 -3.18 6.62 9.09
C TYR A 63 -4.48 6.45 8.33
N SER A 64 -5.13 7.57 8.04
CA SER A 64 -6.36 7.64 7.25
C SER A 64 -6.13 8.42 5.96
N PRO A 65 -6.90 8.18 4.90
CA PRO A 65 -6.78 8.94 3.66
C PRO A 65 -7.00 10.44 3.86
N TYR A 66 -6.14 11.25 3.24
CA TYR A 66 -6.38 12.67 3.06
C TYR A 66 -7.24 12.94 1.80
N TYR A 67 -7.28 11.97 0.88
CA TYR A 67 -8.15 11.95 -0.28
C TYR A 67 -8.85 10.60 -0.39
N LEU A 68 -10.14 10.64 -0.65
CA LEU A 68 -10.98 9.47 -0.94
C LEU A 68 -11.99 9.90 -2.00
N GLY A 69 -11.98 9.25 -3.15
CA GLY A 69 -12.83 9.62 -4.26
C GLY A 69 -13.04 8.48 -5.25
N ASP A 70 -13.98 8.72 -6.15
CA ASP A 70 -14.30 7.80 -7.23
C ASP A 70 -13.32 7.97 -8.39
N GLY A 71 -12.97 6.85 -9.01
CA GLY A 71 -12.33 6.81 -10.31
C GLY A 71 -13.24 6.10 -11.29
N ASP A 72 -13.32 6.60 -12.52
CA ASP A 72 -14.17 6.04 -13.56
C ASP A 72 -13.35 5.31 -14.61
N ILE A 73 -13.78 4.10 -14.93
CA ILE A 73 -13.28 3.36 -16.09
C ILE A 73 -14.28 3.57 -17.23
N HIS A 74 -13.77 4.05 -18.37
CA HIS A 74 -14.59 4.36 -19.54
C HIS A 74 -14.37 3.32 -20.65
N ASP A 75 -15.44 3.08 -21.44
CA ASP A 75 -15.34 2.34 -22.69
C ASP A 75 -14.69 3.22 -23.80
N PRO A 76 -14.38 2.65 -24.99
CA PRO A 76 -13.88 3.42 -26.11
C PRO A 76 -14.80 4.54 -26.59
N GLU A 77 -16.08 4.46 -26.30
CA GLU A 77 -17.12 5.44 -26.61
C GLU A 77 -17.21 6.56 -25.59
N GLY A 78 -16.48 6.44 -24.44
CA GLY A 78 -16.41 7.44 -23.37
C GLY A 78 -17.49 7.32 -22.30
N ASN A 79 -18.27 6.22 -22.27
CA ASN A 79 -19.24 5.98 -21.20
C ASN A 79 -18.55 5.36 -19.99
N VAL A 80 -18.98 5.73 -18.78
CA VAL A 80 -18.52 5.08 -17.54
C VAL A 80 -19.04 3.66 -17.49
N VAL A 81 -18.16 2.68 -17.51
CA VAL A 81 -18.51 1.25 -17.44
C VAL A 81 -18.30 0.67 -16.03
N LEU A 82 -17.47 1.32 -15.22
CA LEU A 82 -17.14 0.87 -13.87
C LEU A 82 -16.66 2.05 -13.02
N THR A 83 -17.20 2.16 -11.81
CA THR A 83 -16.68 3.06 -10.77
C THR A 83 -15.73 2.30 -9.86
N THR A 84 -14.58 2.91 -9.58
CA THR A 84 -13.55 2.41 -8.67
C THR A 84 -13.41 3.36 -7.48
N THR A 85 -12.86 2.87 -6.38
CA THR A 85 -12.47 3.75 -5.27
C THR A 85 -10.97 4.00 -5.30
N CYS A 86 -10.58 5.27 -5.18
CA CYS A 86 -9.20 5.70 -5.00
C CYS A 86 -9.04 6.38 -3.65
N ALA A 87 -8.10 5.91 -2.85
CA ALA A 87 -7.72 6.50 -1.57
C ALA A 87 -6.24 6.89 -1.59
N GLU A 88 -5.92 8.12 -1.17
CA GLU A 88 -4.53 8.56 -1.00
C GLU A 88 -4.25 8.86 0.46
N LEU A 89 -3.15 8.34 0.97
CA LEU A 89 -2.72 8.54 2.35
C LEU A 89 -1.20 8.57 2.46
N ASN A 90 -0.72 9.26 3.49
CA ASN A 90 0.70 9.27 3.84
C ASN A 90 0.91 8.52 5.15
N THR A 91 2.05 7.84 5.25
CA THR A 91 2.53 7.24 6.49
C THR A 91 3.87 7.85 6.88
N ASN A 92 4.30 7.65 8.12
CA ASN A 92 5.71 7.75 8.44
C ASN A 92 6.49 6.68 7.66
N ARG A 93 7.82 6.79 7.65
CA ARG A 93 8.72 5.83 7.02
C ARG A 93 8.33 4.40 7.37
N LEU A 94 8.20 3.55 6.36
CA LEU A 94 8.05 2.11 6.57
C LEU A 94 9.34 1.52 7.11
N ILE A 95 9.24 0.73 8.18
CA ILE A 95 10.38 0.05 8.79
C ILE A 95 10.18 -1.45 8.68
N TYR A 96 11.13 -2.12 8.03
CA TYR A 96 11.07 -3.57 7.87
C TYR A 96 11.00 -4.25 9.25
N GLY A 97 9.98 -5.09 9.42
CA GLY A 97 9.74 -5.81 10.69
C GLY A 97 8.70 -5.18 11.61
N THR A 98 8.09 -4.01 11.28
CA THR A 98 7.01 -3.42 12.11
C THR A 98 5.63 -3.99 11.80
N HIS A 99 5.45 -4.70 10.70
CA HIS A 99 4.21 -5.38 10.30
C HIS A 99 2.97 -4.46 10.21
N PRO A 100 3.04 -3.33 9.46
CA PRO A 100 1.90 -2.44 9.32
C PRO A 100 0.70 -3.15 8.68
N ARG A 101 -0.49 -2.88 9.23
CA ARG A 101 -1.74 -3.51 8.79
C ARG A 101 -2.53 -2.57 7.89
N LEU A 102 -2.63 -2.92 6.60
CA LEU A 102 -3.57 -2.27 5.69
C LEU A 102 -4.95 -2.93 5.83
N THR A 103 -5.95 -2.12 6.17
CA THR A 103 -7.35 -2.57 6.29
C THR A 103 -8.23 -1.81 5.33
N ILE A 104 -9.06 -2.54 4.57
CA ILE A 104 -10.14 -2.00 3.75
C ILE A 104 -11.45 -2.57 4.29
N ARG A 105 -12.38 -1.70 4.68
CA ARG A 105 -13.65 -2.04 5.29
C ARG A 105 -14.82 -1.43 4.53
N HIS A 106 -15.88 -2.19 4.35
CA HIS A 106 -17.13 -1.66 3.84
C HIS A 106 -17.90 -0.98 4.99
N LYS A 107 -18.19 0.31 4.86
CA LYS A 107 -18.77 1.16 5.94
C LYS A 107 -20.12 0.66 6.42
N THR A 108 -21.02 0.38 5.49
CA THR A 108 -22.43 0.03 5.83
C THR A 108 -22.53 -1.34 6.50
N THR A 109 -21.77 -2.33 6.02
CA THR A 109 -21.87 -3.71 6.55
C THR A 109 -20.85 -3.97 7.65
N GLY A 110 -19.85 -3.09 7.85
CA GLY A 110 -18.72 -3.31 8.75
C GLY A 110 -17.79 -4.44 8.32
N LYS A 111 -18.04 -5.06 7.15
CA LYS A 111 -17.26 -6.20 6.67
C LYS A 111 -15.87 -5.76 6.23
N VAL A 112 -14.87 -6.48 6.72
CA VAL A 112 -13.49 -6.29 6.28
C VAL A 112 -13.29 -7.04 4.96
N TRP A 113 -12.93 -6.29 3.91
CA TRP A 113 -12.62 -6.84 2.59
C TRP A 113 -11.16 -7.25 2.48
N LEU A 114 -10.29 -6.46 3.11
CA LEU A 114 -8.85 -6.72 3.14
C LEU A 114 -8.29 -6.39 4.52
N ASN A 115 -7.40 -7.23 5.03
CA ASN A 115 -6.59 -6.96 6.21
C ASN A 115 -5.28 -7.72 6.07
N VAL A 116 -4.24 -7.02 5.63
CA VAL A 116 -2.97 -7.63 5.24
C VAL A 116 -1.79 -6.90 5.86
N ASP A 117 -0.67 -7.61 5.99
CA ASP A 117 0.62 -7.00 6.27
C ASP A 117 1.10 -6.27 5.03
N LEU A 118 1.19 -4.94 5.12
CA LEU A 118 1.51 -4.10 3.97
C LEU A 118 2.93 -4.32 3.48
N ILE A 119 3.89 -4.45 4.40
CA ILE A 119 5.30 -4.66 4.04
C ILE A 119 5.48 -6.04 3.40
N GLU A 120 4.85 -7.08 3.91
CA GLU A 120 4.89 -8.41 3.28
C GLU A 120 4.38 -8.36 1.84
N TYR A 121 3.31 -7.60 1.58
CA TYR A 121 2.80 -7.41 0.22
C TYR A 121 3.77 -6.63 -0.68
N ILE A 122 4.36 -5.55 -0.19
CA ILE A 122 5.38 -4.80 -0.92
C ILE A 122 6.58 -5.68 -1.22
N MET A 123 7.00 -6.52 -0.29
CA MET A 123 8.15 -7.43 -0.44
C MET A 123 7.89 -8.60 -1.41
N LEU A 124 6.69 -8.76 -1.96
CA LEU A 124 6.43 -9.64 -3.10
C LEU A 124 6.94 -9.08 -4.43
N MET A 125 7.26 -7.78 -4.48
CA MET A 125 7.74 -7.08 -5.68
C MET A 125 9.20 -7.38 -6.06
N PRO A 126 10.15 -7.46 -5.11
CA PRO A 126 11.52 -7.75 -5.46
C PRO A 126 11.61 -9.08 -6.23
N THR A 127 12.19 -9.02 -7.44
CA THR A 127 12.51 -10.24 -8.18
C THR A 127 13.66 -10.96 -7.50
N GLU A 128 13.76 -12.27 -7.72
CA GLU A 128 14.87 -13.08 -7.23
C GLU A 128 16.22 -12.41 -7.57
N GLY A 129 17.09 -12.27 -6.59
CA GLY A 129 18.38 -11.58 -6.72
C GLY A 129 18.34 -10.04 -6.78
N SER A 130 17.16 -9.40 -6.69
CA SER A 130 17.10 -7.93 -6.66
C SER A 130 17.59 -7.36 -5.33
N LEU A 131 17.31 -8.04 -4.22
CA LEU A 131 17.80 -7.66 -2.90
C LEU A 131 19.32 -7.82 -2.78
N ASP A 132 19.93 -8.77 -3.51
CA ASP A 132 21.38 -8.96 -3.57
C ASP A 132 22.12 -7.78 -4.19
N LYS A 133 21.40 -6.93 -4.93
CA LYS A 133 21.93 -5.71 -5.56
C LYS A 133 21.84 -4.48 -4.66
N MET A 134 21.24 -4.60 -3.48
CA MET A 134 21.21 -3.51 -2.51
C MET A 134 22.60 -3.20 -1.99
N LEU A 135 22.88 -1.93 -1.73
CA LEU A 135 24.18 -1.47 -1.23
C LEU A 135 24.34 -1.81 0.24
N ASP A 136 23.26 -1.69 1.01
CA ASP A 136 23.19 -2.16 2.40
C ASP A 136 22.99 -3.68 2.42
N ARG A 137 24.12 -4.39 2.63
CA ARG A 137 24.12 -5.86 2.69
C ARG A 137 23.56 -6.42 3.98
N GLU A 138 23.48 -5.61 5.02
CA GLU A 138 22.95 -6.01 6.32
C GLU A 138 21.44 -5.84 6.38
N HIS A 139 20.89 -4.81 5.70
CA HIS A 139 19.46 -4.50 5.72
C HIS A 139 18.90 -4.26 4.32
N PRO A 140 19.02 -5.22 3.38
CA PRO A 140 18.64 -5.03 1.99
C PRO A 140 17.13 -4.79 1.81
N GLN A 141 16.29 -5.33 2.69
CA GLN A 141 14.84 -5.10 2.68
C GLN A 141 14.50 -3.66 3.05
N GLN A 142 15.19 -3.10 4.06
CA GLN A 142 14.98 -1.71 4.45
C GLN A 142 15.44 -0.76 3.34
N GLU A 143 16.60 -1.01 2.74
CA GLU A 143 17.05 -0.21 1.59
C GLU A 143 16.06 -0.26 0.43
N TYR A 144 15.44 -1.42 0.17
CA TYR A 144 14.42 -1.56 -0.85
C TYR A 144 13.20 -0.67 -0.54
N LEU A 145 12.71 -0.68 0.70
CA LEU A 145 11.60 0.17 1.13
C LEU A 145 11.94 1.66 1.05
N ASP A 146 13.19 2.03 1.33
CA ASP A 146 13.65 3.42 1.32
C ASP A 146 13.85 4.00 -0.08
N ARG A 147 13.94 3.16 -1.11
CA ARG A 147 14.08 3.61 -2.50
C ARG A 147 12.76 4.11 -3.11
N GLU A 148 11.63 3.62 -2.61
CA GLU A 148 10.30 3.94 -3.14
C GLU A 148 9.62 4.97 -2.26
N ASP A 149 9.26 6.12 -2.84
CA ASP A 149 8.56 7.20 -2.14
C ASP A 149 7.04 7.03 -2.23
N GLU A 150 6.55 6.49 -3.34
CA GLU A 150 5.13 6.31 -3.65
C GLU A 150 4.84 4.86 -4.03
N TYR A 151 3.76 4.34 -3.44
CA TYR A 151 3.21 3.03 -3.79
C TYR A 151 1.80 3.19 -4.37
N VAL A 152 1.62 2.76 -5.62
CA VAL A 152 0.31 2.65 -6.26
C VAL A 152 -0.11 1.19 -6.21
N ILE A 153 -1.11 0.88 -5.38
CA ILE A 153 -1.58 -0.49 -5.17
C ILE A 153 -3.02 -0.62 -5.65
N VAL A 154 -3.26 -1.51 -6.59
CA VAL A 154 -4.60 -1.80 -7.10
C VAL A 154 -5.01 -3.20 -6.66
N PHE A 155 -6.12 -3.26 -5.94
CA PHE A 155 -6.75 -4.50 -5.49
C PHE A 155 -7.95 -4.82 -6.38
N PHE A 156 -7.93 -5.99 -6.98
CA PHE A 156 -9.02 -6.48 -7.83
C PHE A 156 -9.86 -7.47 -7.03
N PHE A 157 -11.14 -7.18 -6.92
CA PHE A 157 -12.08 -8.01 -6.18
C PHE A 157 -13.09 -8.69 -7.10
N THR A 158 -13.46 -9.91 -6.74
CA THR A 158 -14.59 -10.64 -7.33
C THR A 158 -15.54 -11.10 -6.24
N GLN A 159 -16.81 -11.27 -6.59
CA GLN A 159 -17.78 -11.83 -5.67
C GLN A 159 -17.79 -13.36 -5.82
N SER A 160 -17.60 -14.05 -4.70
CA SER A 160 -17.72 -15.51 -4.66
C SER A 160 -19.20 -15.94 -4.68
N SER A 161 -19.45 -17.23 -4.92
CA SER A 161 -20.81 -17.81 -4.98
C SER A 161 -21.62 -17.62 -3.69
N ASN A 162 -20.96 -17.41 -2.56
CA ASN A 162 -21.61 -17.14 -1.27
C ASN A 162 -21.76 -15.64 -0.95
N GLY A 163 -21.52 -14.77 -1.94
CA GLY A 163 -21.64 -13.32 -1.80
C GLY A 163 -20.46 -12.62 -1.10
N ASN A 164 -19.39 -13.34 -0.77
CA ASN A 164 -18.19 -12.74 -0.21
C ASN A 164 -17.32 -12.10 -1.29
N MET A 165 -16.76 -10.93 -1.00
CA MET A 165 -15.75 -10.33 -1.85
C MET A 165 -14.40 -10.99 -1.57
N ILE A 166 -13.72 -11.39 -2.62
CA ILE A 166 -12.41 -12.05 -2.59
C ILE A 166 -11.46 -11.21 -3.41
N ASN A 167 -10.28 -10.88 -2.84
CA ASN A 167 -9.21 -10.28 -3.61
C ASN A 167 -8.55 -11.37 -4.46
N VAL A 168 -8.60 -11.20 -5.78
CA VAL A 168 -8.11 -12.19 -6.75
C VAL A 168 -6.80 -11.79 -7.39
N ARG A 169 -6.48 -10.50 -7.38
CA ARG A 169 -5.26 -9.97 -7.99
C ARG A 169 -4.86 -8.67 -7.31
N ILE A 170 -3.56 -8.43 -7.22
CA ILE A 170 -2.99 -7.17 -6.75
C ILE A 170 -1.96 -6.72 -7.79
N THR A 171 -1.93 -5.41 -8.06
CA THR A 171 -0.82 -4.78 -8.77
C THR A 171 -0.19 -3.73 -7.87
N ILE A 172 1.13 -3.65 -7.86
CA ILE A 172 1.89 -2.66 -7.10
C ILE A 172 2.81 -1.97 -8.09
N ASN A 173 2.74 -0.63 -8.19
CA ASN A 173 3.51 0.17 -9.13
C ASN A 173 3.47 -0.37 -10.58
N GLY A 174 2.30 -0.86 -11.00
CA GLY A 174 2.07 -1.43 -12.33
C GLY A 174 2.50 -2.90 -12.50
N TRP A 175 3.15 -3.52 -11.52
CA TRP A 175 3.52 -4.94 -11.56
C TRP A 175 2.42 -5.81 -10.98
N THR A 176 2.07 -6.88 -11.68
CA THR A 176 1.07 -7.84 -11.18
C THR A 176 1.71 -8.81 -10.19
N VAL A 177 1.23 -8.80 -8.97
CA VAL A 177 1.56 -9.80 -7.96
C VAL A 177 0.54 -10.93 -8.07
N ARG A 178 1.01 -12.14 -8.39
CA ARG A 178 0.15 -13.33 -8.40
C ARG A 178 0.02 -13.84 -6.97
N ILE A 179 -1.17 -13.72 -6.41
CA ILE A 179 -1.49 -14.42 -5.17
C ILE A 179 -1.85 -15.85 -5.57
N ASN A 180 -0.95 -16.78 -5.35
CA ASN A 180 -1.29 -18.19 -5.43
C ASN A 180 -2.23 -18.46 -4.25
N ASN A 181 -3.49 -18.77 -4.55
CA ASN A 181 -4.44 -19.21 -3.53
C ASN A 181 -3.82 -20.39 -2.78
N ILE A 182 -3.55 -20.17 -1.51
CA ILE A 182 -3.26 -21.22 -0.54
C ILE A 182 -4.59 -21.81 -0.10
#